data_756a11a2a2d22265ffc66a6a57b6988a
#
_entry.id   756a11a2a2d22265ffc66a6a57b6988a
#
_cell.length_a   1.000
_cell.length_b   1.000
_cell.length_c   1.000
_cell.angle_alpha   90.00
_cell.angle_beta   90.00
_cell.angle_gamma   90.00
#
_symmetry.space_group_name_H-M   'P 1'
#
loop_
_entity.id
_entity.type
_entity.pdbx_description
1 polymer ?
#
loop_
_entity_poly.entity_id
_entity_poly.type
_entity_poly.pdbx_seq_one_letter_code
_entity_poly.pdbx_strand_id
1 'polypeptide(L)'
;MDSNIKPKILVDAVITWVDGSDKDLIKKKGEYLKSEKESKIQNVKTRYNQVGEIEFVIKSIIKFAPFINNIFIVTDGQSPKIIDESNSWRKEYRDKLKVIDHKVIFREFTGFLPTFNSTTIETMLHCIPNLSEHFIYFNDDMFLIKPTKISDWFKDGTPIVSGKWKKLPQKIWYYQLKYLLFPWTLKRAGFKYSQAHSAQIAGFKEKYFLTHHKPRPLLKSHFFNYISNEKKDLIDQIKYRFRNYKQYYSYSLVWHKAINNQSLILKENNDLLEIHRPHKIGFKKVISLLNKNESNNSVFALNIQSLDLVNSTDLKIILDWLKTKTKINLK
;
A
#
# COMPACT_ATOMS: atom_id res chain seq x y z
N MET A 1 -0.46 39.70 -21.46
CA MET A 1 -0.03 39.26 -20.09
C MET A 1 -0.70 37.91 -19.85
N ASP A 2 -0.09 36.84 -20.34
CA ASP A 2 -0.60 35.49 -20.10
C ASP A 2 -0.08 35.01 -18.77
N SER A 3 -0.96 35.07 -17.76
CA SER A 3 -0.69 34.41 -16.47
C SER A 3 -0.73 32.90 -16.70
N ASN A 4 0.44 32.30 -16.87
CA ASN A 4 0.65 30.83 -16.83
C ASN A 4 0.27 30.33 -15.42
N ILE A 5 -1.03 30.28 -15.11
CA ILE A 5 -1.54 29.61 -13.92
C ILE A 5 -1.37 28.10 -14.18
N LYS A 6 -0.26 27.51 -13.72
CA LYS A 6 -0.13 26.05 -13.73
C LYS A 6 -1.36 25.48 -13.04
N PRO A 7 -2.09 24.53 -13.67
CA PRO A 7 -3.27 23.94 -13.04
C PRO A 7 -2.91 23.36 -11.68
N LYS A 8 -3.73 23.66 -10.67
CA LYS A 8 -3.55 23.15 -9.30
C LYS A 8 -3.63 21.61 -9.33
N ILE A 9 -2.54 20.96 -9.00
CA ILE A 9 -2.51 19.49 -8.89
C ILE A 9 -3.39 19.08 -7.70
N LEU A 10 -4.48 18.33 -7.97
CA LEU A 10 -5.28 17.69 -6.96
C LEU A 10 -4.68 16.32 -6.66
N VAL A 11 -4.50 16.00 -5.38
CA VAL A 11 -3.94 14.74 -4.91
C VAL A 11 -4.90 14.08 -3.94
N ASP A 12 -5.28 12.83 -4.19
CA ASP A 12 -6.08 12.02 -3.27
C ASP A 12 -5.21 11.02 -2.52
N ALA A 13 -5.68 10.54 -1.37
CA ALA A 13 -5.14 9.38 -0.69
C ALA A 13 -6.08 8.18 -0.90
N VAL A 14 -5.51 7.00 -1.09
CA VAL A 14 -6.24 5.74 -1.19
C VAL A 14 -5.67 4.78 -0.15
N ILE A 15 -6.53 4.22 0.71
CA ILE A 15 -6.15 3.27 1.75
C ILE A 15 -6.91 1.96 1.49
N THR A 16 -6.23 0.83 1.39
CA THR A 16 -6.89 -0.48 1.44
C THR A 16 -6.94 -0.97 2.88
N TRP A 17 -8.12 -1.38 3.32
CA TRP A 17 -8.34 -1.81 4.69
C TRP A 17 -9.36 -2.94 4.78
N VAL A 18 -9.17 -3.81 5.78
CA VAL A 18 -10.08 -4.87 6.12
C VAL A 18 -10.00 -5.18 7.62
N ASP A 19 -11.16 -5.41 8.24
CA ASP A 19 -11.22 -6.01 9.58
C ASP A 19 -11.26 -7.54 9.45
N GLY A 20 -10.12 -8.17 9.73
CA GLY A 20 -9.99 -9.62 9.66
C GLY A 20 -10.71 -10.36 10.79
N SER A 21 -11.22 -9.65 11.81
CA SER A 21 -12.04 -10.20 12.90
C SER A 21 -13.53 -10.27 12.56
N ASP A 22 -13.92 -9.63 11.45
CA ASP A 22 -15.30 -9.62 10.95
C ASP A 22 -15.79 -11.05 10.65
N LYS A 23 -16.94 -11.43 11.23
CA LYS A 23 -17.48 -12.79 11.12
C LYS A 23 -17.87 -13.16 9.69
N ASP A 24 -18.41 -12.21 8.93
CA ASP A 24 -18.83 -12.43 7.55
C ASP A 24 -17.63 -12.61 6.63
N LEU A 25 -16.57 -11.82 6.84
CA LEU A 25 -15.31 -11.99 6.13
C LEU A 25 -14.68 -13.36 6.42
N ILE A 26 -14.63 -13.76 7.71
CA ILE A 26 -14.10 -15.07 8.12
C ILE A 26 -14.88 -16.20 7.46
N LYS A 27 -16.22 -16.12 7.46
CA LYS A 27 -17.09 -17.11 6.83
C LYS A 27 -16.85 -17.18 5.32
N LYS A 28 -16.93 -16.05 4.61
CA LYS A 28 -16.66 -15.96 3.17
C LYS A 28 -15.29 -16.57 2.82
N LYS A 29 -14.25 -16.15 3.55
CA LYS A 29 -12.89 -16.66 3.34
C LYS A 29 -12.79 -18.17 3.55
N GLY A 30 -13.46 -18.70 4.58
CA GLY A 30 -13.49 -20.14 4.89
C GLY A 30 -14.10 -20.98 3.78
N GLU A 31 -15.16 -20.51 3.13
CA GLU A 31 -15.83 -21.18 2.02
C GLU A 31 -14.88 -21.36 0.82
N TYR A 32 -14.13 -20.33 0.46
CA TYR A 32 -13.17 -20.38 -0.66
C TYR A 32 -11.87 -21.13 -0.32
N LEU A 33 -11.41 -21.11 0.93
CA LEU A 33 -10.21 -21.86 1.36
C LEU A 33 -10.41 -23.38 1.29
N LYS A 34 -11.63 -23.88 1.51
CA LYS A 34 -11.95 -25.31 1.41
C LYS A 34 -11.86 -25.82 -0.02
N SER A 35 -12.14 -24.97 -1.00
CA SER A 35 -12.14 -25.30 -2.43
C SER A 35 -10.76 -25.18 -3.09
N GLU A 36 -9.83 -24.44 -2.51
CA GLU A 36 -8.49 -24.25 -3.06
C GLU A 36 -7.46 -25.14 -2.37
N LYS A 37 -6.84 -26.07 -3.13
CA LYS A 37 -5.77 -26.97 -2.66
C LYS A 37 -4.52 -26.26 -2.10
N GLU A 38 -4.42 -24.95 -2.24
CA GLU A 38 -3.28 -24.12 -1.84
C GLU A 38 -3.38 -23.55 -0.40
N SER A 39 -4.29 -24.04 0.42
CA SER A 39 -4.68 -23.43 1.71
C SER A 39 -3.56 -23.31 2.77
N LYS A 40 -2.51 -24.12 2.71
CA LYS A 40 -1.44 -24.13 3.75
C LYS A 40 -0.51 -22.92 3.72
N ILE A 41 -0.30 -22.28 2.56
CA ILE A 41 0.63 -21.13 2.41
C ILE A 41 -0.09 -19.79 2.64
N GLN A 42 -1.41 -19.78 2.56
CA GLN A 42 -2.22 -18.56 2.47
C GLN A 42 -2.85 -18.14 3.80
N ASN A 43 -2.85 -19.02 4.78
CA ASN A 43 -3.52 -18.79 6.07
C ASN A 43 -2.60 -18.05 7.08
N VAL A 44 -1.89 -17.00 6.63
CA VAL A 44 -1.16 -16.12 7.55
C VAL A 44 -2.17 -15.21 8.22
N LYS A 45 -2.56 -15.53 9.46
CA LYS A 45 -3.53 -14.77 10.28
C LYS A 45 -3.22 -13.27 10.32
N THR A 46 -1.95 -12.91 10.42
CA THR A 46 -1.45 -11.53 10.53
C THR A 46 -1.75 -10.62 9.33
N ARG A 47 -2.18 -11.17 8.18
CA ARG A 47 -2.48 -10.35 6.99
C ARG A 47 -3.82 -9.63 7.04
N TYR A 48 -4.70 -10.07 7.91
CA TYR A 48 -6.07 -9.56 8.01
C TYR A 48 -6.37 -9.02 9.40
N ASN A 49 -5.48 -9.30 10.38
CA ASN A 49 -5.63 -8.77 11.72
C ASN A 49 -5.27 -7.29 11.73
N GLN A 50 -6.00 -6.54 12.54
CA GLN A 50 -5.77 -5.11 12.75
C GLN A 50 -5.95 -4.81 14.25
N VAL A 51 -5.27 -3.78 14.72
CA VAL A 51 -5.37 -3.27 16.10
C VAL A 51 -5.79 -1.79 16.14
N GLY A 52 -6.50 -1.35 15.08
CA GLY A 52 -6.99 0.02 14.94
C GLY A 52 -6.02 0.96 14.21
N GLU A 53 -5.04 0.42 13.48
CA GLU A 53 -4.02 1.20 12.76
C GLU A 53 -4.62 2.21 11.79
N ILE A 54 -5.72 1.86 11.11
CA ILE A 54 -6.39 2.72 10.13
C ILE A 54 -6.75 4.10 10.69
N GLU A 55 -7.10 4.19 11.97
CA GLU A 55 -7.41 5.45 12.64
C GLU A 55 -6.20 6.39 12.63
N PHE A 56 -5.02 5.86 12.96
CA PHE A 56 -3.78 6.63 12.98
C PHE A 56 -3.30 6.97 11.57
N VAL A 57 -3.51 6.09 10.59
CA VAL A 57 -3.20 6.38 9.18
C VAL A 57 -4.01 7.57 8.71
N ILE A 58 -5.33 7.56 8.88
CA ILE A 58 -6.22 8.67 8.47
C ILE A 58 -5.83 9.97 9.18
N LYS A 59 -5.68 9.96 10.51
CA LYS A 59 -5.26 11.14 11.28
C LYS A 59 -3.88 11.66 10.85
N SER A 60 -2.95 10.76 10.50
CA SER A 60 -1.62 11.14 10.02
C SER A 60 -1.69 11.83 8.66
N ILE A 61 -2.53 11.36 7.75
CA ILE A 61 -2.75 11.97 6.44
C ILE A 61 -3.34 13.38 6.61
N ILE A 62 -4.41 13.52 7.41
CA ILE A 62 -5.04 14.82 7.66
C ILE A 62 -4.04 15.81 8.27
N LYS A 63 -3.23 15.36 9.22
CA LYS A 63 -2.27 16.21 9.95
C LYS A 63 -1.06 16.59 9.11
N PHE A 64 -0.46 15.62 8.42
CA PHE A 64 0.86 15.77 7.82
C PHE A 64 0.85 15.92 6.30
N ALA A 65 -0.31 15.70 5.65
CA ALA A 65 -0.51 15.92 4.23
C ALA A 65 -1.81 16.73 3.98
N PRO A 66 -1.92 17.98 4.50
CA PRO A 66 -3.15 18.77 4.42
C PRO A 66 -3.59 19.08 2.99
N PHE A 67 -2.69 18.94 2.02
CA PHE A 67 -2.96 19.09 0.59
C PHE A 67 -3.82 17.95 -0.01
N ILE A 68 -4.01 16.84 0.71
CA ILE A 68 -4.87 15.72 0.27
C ILE A 68 -6.32 16.21 0.17
N ASN A 69 -6.90 16.01 -1.01
CA ASN A 69 -8.25 16.41 -1.34
C ASN A 69 -9.28 15.42 -0.78
N ASN A 70 -9.24 14.15 -1.18
CA ASN A 70 -10.07 13.07 -0.63
C ASN A 70 -9.22 11.94 -0.06
N ILE A 71 -9.78 11.18 0.89
CA ILE A 71 -9.21 9.97 1.48
C ILE A 71 -10.19 8.84 1.19
N PHE A 72 -9.89 8.02 0.19
CA PHE A 72 -10.68 6.86 -0.19
C PHE A 72 -10.26 5.64 0.63
N ILE A 73 -11.21 5.00 1.31
CA ILE A 73 -11.00 3.79 2.11
C ILE A 73 -11.65 2.64 1.33
N VAL A 74 -10.84 1.77 0.77
CA VAL A 74 -11.28 0.64 -0.06
C VAL A 74 -11.41 -0.60 0.79
N THR A 75 -12.59 -1.22 0.81
CA THR A 75 -12.95 -2.31 1.72
C THR A 75 -14.00 -3.27 1.11
N ASP A 76 -14.28 -4.41 1.76
CA ASP A 76 -15.29 -5.40 1.33
C ASP A 76 -16.56 -5.28 2.21
N GLY A 77 -17.39 -4.28 1.94
CA GLY A 77 -18.66 -4.08 2.65
C GLY A 77 -18.51 -3.69 4.13
N GLN A 78 -17.32 -3.29 4.56
CA GLN A 78 -17.02 -2.91 5.93
C GLN A 78 -16.90 -1.39 6.07
N SER A 79 -16.96 -0.88 7.29
CA SER A 79 -16.70 0.52 7.62
C SER A 79 -15.84 0.61 8.88
N PRO A 80 -14.66 1.26 8.83
CA PRO A 80 -13.85 1.43 10.04
C PRO A 80 -14.54 2.41 11.01
N LYS A 81 -14.41 2.17 12.31
CA LYS A 81 -15.06 2.96 13.39
C LYS A 81 -14.83 4.47 13.27
N ILE A 82 -13.68 4.87 12.74
CA ILE A 82 -13.35 6.29 12.55
C ILE A 82 -14.32 7.01 11.62
N ILE A 83 -15.05 6.29 10.75
CA ILE A 83 -16.08 6.88 9.88
C ILE A 83 -17.26 7.37 10.73
N ASP A 84 -17.73 6.56 11.69
CA ASP A 84 -18.81 6.96 12.60
C ASP A 84 -18.34 8.11 13.52
N GLU A 85 -17.12 8.02 14.04
CA GLU A 85 -16.51 9.10 14.84
C GLU A 85 -16.39 10.41 14.07
N SER A 86 -16.16 10.34 12.75
CA SER A 86 -16.02 11.52 11.89
C SER A 86 -17.28 12.36 11.78
N ASN A 87 -18.46 11.83 12.14
CA ASN A 87 -19.71 12.59 12.17
C ASN A 87 -19.64 13.79 13.14
N SER A 88 -18.78 13.71 14.17
CA SER A 88 -18.53 14.80 15.12
C SER A 88 -17.42 15.76 14.70
N TRP A 89 -16.77 15.53 13.54
CA TRP A 89 -15.65 16.34 13.07
C TRP A 89 -16.14 17.56 12.29
N ARG A 90 -15.26 18.57 12.18
CA ARG A 90 -15.49 19.69 11.28
C ARG A 90 -15.71 19.18 9.87
N LYS A 91 -16.66 19.82 9.16
CA LYS A 91 -17.08 19.43 7.81
C LYS A 91 -15.90 19.24 6.85
N GLU A 92 -14.92 20.14 6.91
CA GLU A 92 -13.72 20.12 6.04
C GLU A 92 -12.89 18.83 6.15
N TYR A 93 -12.91 18.15 7.30
CA TYR A 93 -12.22 16.87 7.49
C TYR A 93 -13.12 15.68 7.18
N ARG A 94 -14.38 15.73 7.67
CA ARG A 94 -15.37 14.67 7.44
C ARG A 94 -15.61 14.44 5.96
N ASP A 95 -15.81 15.52 5.20
CA ASP A 95 -16.17 15.45 3.78
C ASP A 95 -15.03 14.88 2.90
N LYS A 96 -13.80 14.83 3.42
CA LYS A 96 -12.68 14.16 2.74
C LYS A 96 -12.79 12.63 2.76
N LEU A 97 -13.46 12.04 3.75
CA LEU A 97 -13.52 10.59 3.93
C LEU A 97 -14.56 9.96 3.01
N LYS A 98 -14.14 8.96 2.23
CA LYS A 98 -15.00 8.24 1.27
C LYS A 98 -14.77 6.74 1.41
N VAL A 99 -15.77 5.99 1.84
CA VAL A 99 -15.71 4.52 1.86
C VAL A 99 -16.10 3.98 0.49
N ILE A 100 -15.30 3.10 -0.07
CA ILE A 100 -15.49 2.51 -1.41
C ILE A 100 -15.51 0.99 -1.28
N ASP A 101 -16.62 0.38 -1.66
CA ASP A 101 -16.74 -1.08 -1.71
C ASP A 101 -15.97 -1.67 -2.90
N HIS A 102 -15.43 -2.88 -2.73
CA HIS A 102 -14.75 -3.59 -3.82
C HIS A 102 -15.62 -3.71 -5.07
N LYS A 103 -16.94 -3.91 -4.95
CA LYS A 103 -17.86 -3.99 -6.09
C LYS A 103 -17.81 -2.75 -6.97
N VAL A 104 -17.60 -1.57 -6.38
CA VAL A 104 -17.52 -0.30 -7.10
C VAL A 104 -16.29 -0.24 -8.02
N ILE A 105 -15.15 -0.73 -7.55
CA ILE A 105 -13.90 -0.69 -8.33
C ILE A 105 -13.79 -1.87 -9.31
N PHE A 106 -14.43 -3.01 -9.01
CA PHE A 106 -14.39 -4.19 -9.90
C PHE A 106 -15.35 -4.10 -11.08
N ARG A 107 -16.40 -3.26 -11.01
CA ARG A 107 -17.33 -3.02 -12.13
C ARG A 107 -17.81 -4.32 -12.78
N GLU A 108 -17.55 -4.50 -14.10
CA GLU A 108 -17.87 -5.73 -14.84
C GLU A 108 -17.09 -6.97 -14.38
N PHE A 109 -16.07 -6.83 -13.56
CA PHE A 109 -15.24 -7.93 -13.04
C PHE A 109 -15.70 -8.45 -11.67
N THR A 110 -16.91 -8.13 -11.22
CA THR A 110 -17.45 -8.59 -9.92
C THR A 110 -17.49 -10.11 -9.76
N GLY A 111 -17.46 -10.89 -10.84
CA GLY A 111 -17.33 -12.35 -10.80
C GLY A 111 -16.02 -12.86 -10.14
N PHE A 112 -15.01 -12.00 -9.98
CA PHE A 112 -13.79 -12.31 -9.25
C PHE A 112 -13.86 -11.96 -7.76
N LEU A 113 -14.98 -11.40 -7.29
CA LEU A 113 -15.26 -11.16 -5.87
C LEU A 113 -15.96 -12.38 -5.21
N PRO A 114 -15.84 -12.56 -3.90
CA PRO A 114 -14.95 -11.81 -3.01
C PRO A 114 -13.49 -12.11 -3.28
N THR A 115 -12.60 -11.15 -3.02
CA THR A 115 -11.17 -11.35 -3.07
C THR A 115 -10.52 -11.02 -1.73
N PHE A 116 -9.61 -11.88 -1.29
CA PHE A 116 -8.84 -11.75 -0.04
C PHE A 116 -7.37 -11.40 -0.36
N ASN A 117 -7.16 -10.74 -1.48
CA ASN A 117 -5.87 -10.54 -2.10
C ASN A 117 -5.60 -9.06 -2.36
N SER A 118 -4.79 -8.44 -1.53
CA SER A 118 -4.45 -7.02 -1.68
C SER A 118 -3.86 -6.70 -3.07
N THR A 119 -3.08 -7.63 -3.66
CA THR A 119 -2.51 -7.43 -5.00
C THR A 119 -3.60 -7.31 -6.08
N THR A 120 -4.66 -8.10 -5.95
CA THR A 120 -5.83 -8.03 -6.83
C THR A 120 -6.60 -6.72 -6.62
N ILE A 121 -6.80 -6.29 -5.36
CA ILE A 121 -7.47 -5.02 -5.03
C ILE A 121 -6.63 -3.83 -5.54
N GLU A 122 -5.33 -3.82 -5.27
CA GLU A 122 -4.38 -2.77 -5.71
C GLU A 122 -4.42 -2.56 -7.23
N THR A 123 -4.65 -3.62 -8.00
CA THR A 123 -4.76 -3.56 -9.46
C THR A 123 -5.95 -2.73 -9.93
N MET A 124 -7.04 -2.70 -9.14
CA MET A 124 -8.30 -2.06 -9.49
C MET A 124 -8.48 -0.66 -8.91
N LEU A 125 -7.52 -0.13 -8.14
CA LEU A 125 -7.67 1.18 -7.46
C LEU A 125 -7.92 2.35 -8.41
N HIS A 126 -7.39 2.31 -9.62
CA HIS A 126 -7.60 3.34 -10.63
C HIS A 126 -9.07 3.45 -11.09
N CYS A 127 -9.89 2.44 -10.79
CA CYS A 127 -11.33 2.43 -11.09
C CYS A 127 -12.18 3.12 -10.02
N ILE A 128 -11.59 3.67 -8.96
CA ILE A 128 -12.33 4.46 -7.96
C ILE A 128 -12.99 5.66 -8.65
N PRO A 129 -14.33 5.84 -8.50
CA PRO A 129 -15.02 6.98 -9.07
C PRO A 129 -14.48 8.30 -8.51
N ASN A 130 -14.29 9.29 -9.37
CA ASN A 130 -13.80 10.63 -9.03
C ASN A 130 -12.39 10.64 -8.37
N LEU A 131 -11.63 9.56 -8.48
CA LEU A 131 -10.22 9.56 -8.09
C LEU A 131 -9.44 10.56 -8.95
N SER A 132 -8.68 11.44 -8.31
CA SER A 132 -7.78 12.38 -8.98
C SER A 132 -6.72 11.65 -9.80
N GLU A 133 -6.17 12.33 -10.82
CA GLU A 133 -5.05 11.79 -11.60
C GLU A 133 -3.87 11.43 -10.71
N HIS A 134 -3.55 12.30 -9.76
CA HIS A 134 -2.49 12.07 -8.78
C HIS A 134 -3.08 11.52 -7.50
N PHE A 135 -2.57 10.38 -7.05
CA PHE A 135 -2.97 9.84 -5.76
C PHE A 135 -1.79 9.17 -5.03
N ILE A 136 -1.91 9.10 -3.71
CA ILE A 136 -0.94 8.41 -2.86
C ILE A 136 -1.63 7.19 -2.25
N TYR A 137 -1.11 6.01 -2.54
CA TYR A 137 -1.65 4.76 -2.03
C TYR A 137 -0.97 4.37 -0.71
N PHE A 138 -1.78 4.04 0.27
CA PHE A 138 -1.39 3.60 1.62
C PHE A 138 -1.93 2.20 1.88
N ASN A 139 -1.19 1.41 2.64
CA ASN A 139 -1.75 0.32 3.42
C ASN A 139 -2.10 0.84 4.81
N ASP A 140 -2.85 0.05 5.57
CA ASP A 140 -3.27 0.36 6.94
C ASP A 140 -2.14 0.36 7.98
N ASP A 141 -0.95 -0.10 7.60
CA ASP A 141 0.29 -0.11 8.40
C ASP A 141 1.29 1.00 8.01
N MET A 142 0.87 1.98 7.18
CA MET A 142 1.71 3.08 6.67
C MET A 142 1.27 4.43 7.22
N PHE A 143 2.13 5.07 7.97
CA PHE A 143 1.83 6.34 8.64
C PHE A 143 2.70 7.47 8.12
N LEU A 144 2.18 8.69 8.12
CA LEU A 144 3.00 9.90 8.06
C LEU A 144 3.34 10.34 9.48
N ILE A 145 4.57 10.75 9.71
CA ILE A 145 5.05 11.18 11.04
C ILE A 145 5.61 12.59 11.03
N LYS A 146 5.68 13.24 9.87
CA LYS A 146 6.09 14.63 9.69
C LYS A 146 5.35 15.28 8.52
N PRO A 147 5.25 16.63 8.53
CA PRO A 147 4.62 17.38 7.44
C PRO A 147 5.27 17.07 6.09
N THR A 148 4.43 16.94 5.08
CA THR A 148 4.82 16.76 3.68
C THR A 148 4.13 17.79 2.79
N LYS A 149 4.73 18.06 1.63
CA LYS A 149 4.21 18.93 0.58
C LYS A 149 3.99 18.12 -0.68
N ILE A 150 3.19 18.62 -1.63
CA ILE A 150 2.99 17.96 -2.92
C ILE A 150 4.32 17.66 -3.61
N SER A 151 5.30 18.58 -3.50
CA SER A 151 6.64 18.43 -4.07
C SER A 151 7.48 17.28 -3.51
N ASP A 152 7.09 16.70 -2.38
CA ASP A 152 7.77 15.51 -1.84
C ASP A 152 7.33 14.23 -2.56
N TRP A 153 6.17 14.27 -3.23
CA TRP A 153 5.52 13.15 -3.90
C TRP A 153 5.50 13.29 -5.42
N PHE A 154 5.34 14.52 -5.91
CA PHE A 154 5.22 14.83 -7.33
C PHE A 154 5.99 16.09 -7.68
N LYS A 155 6.84 16.03 -8.69
CA LYS A 155 7.51 17.21 -9.26
C LYS A 155 6.97 17.46 -10.66
N ASP A 156 6.38 18.63 -10.86
CA ASP A 156 5.71 19.02 -12.12
C ASP A 156 4.73 17.94 -12.63
N GLY A 157 3.98 17.31 -11.68
CA GLY A 157 3.04 16.23 -11.96
C GLY A 157 3.66 14.83 -12.07
N THR A 158 4.98 14.71 -12.13
CA THR A 158 5.68 13.43 -12.24
C THR A 158 5.91 12.80 -10.86
N PRO A 159 5.53 11.54 -10.62
CA PRO A 159 5.72 10.88 -9.33
C PRO A 159 7.21 10.74 -8.96
N ILE A 160 7.51 10.94 -7.67
CA ILE A 160 8.84 10.76 -7.09
C ILE A 160 8.85 9.48 -6.27
N VAL A 161 9.66 8.51 -6.65
CA VAL A 161 9.71 7.19 -6.00
C VAL A 161 11.08 6.94 -5.41
N SER A 162 11.12 6.61 -4.11
CA SER A 162 12.36 6.29 -3.41
C SER A 162 12.58 4.78 -3.39
N GLY A 163 13.81 4.38 -3.65
CA GLY A 163 14.22 2.97 -3.68
C GLY A 163 15.67 2.81 -4.06
N LYS A 164 16.03 1.63 -4.50
CA LYS A 164 17.41 1.34 -4.97
C LYS A 164 17.42 0.26 -6.04
N TRP A 165 18.38 0.38 -6.97
CA TRP A 165 18.59 -0.64 -7.97
C TRP A 165 19.14 -1.93 -7.36
N LYS A 166 18.57 -3.06 -7.74
CA LYS A 166 19.00 -4.41 -7.36
C LYS A 166 19.09 -5.30 -8.58
N LYS A 167 20.07 -6.23 -8.60
CA LYS A 167 20.10 -7.28 -9.62
C LYS A 167 18.86 -8.16 -9.52
N LEU A 168 18.31 -8.56 -10.66
CA LEU A 168 17.23 -9.54 -10.70
C LEU A 168 17.68 -10.86 -10.04
N PRO A 169 16.81 -11.55 -9.28
CA PRO A 169 17.19 -12.81 -8.62
C PRO A 169 17.80 -13.85 -9.56
N GLN A 170 17.31 -13.92 -10.80
CA GLN A 170 17.84 -14.84 -11.82
C GLN A 170 19.26 -14.50 -12.29
N LYS A 171 19.75 -13.31 -12.02
CA LYS A 171 21.13 -12.86 -12.34
C LYS A 171 22.10 -12.99 -11.18
N ILE A 172 21.66 -13.60 -10.09
CA ILE A 172 22.44 -13.82 -8.87
C ILE A 172 22.72 -15.32 -8.76
N TRP A 173 23.98 -15.73 -8.86
CA TRP A 173 24.41 -17.12 -8.97
C TRP A 173 23.87 -18.04 -7.85
N TYR A 174 23.88 -17.58 -6.59
CA TYR A 174 23.37 -18.39 -5.48
C TYR A 174 21.85 -18.60 -5.52
N TYR A 175 21.07 -17.64 -6.09
CA TYR A 175 19.66 -17.85 -6.35
C TYR A 175 19.44 -18.84 -7.49
N GLN A 176 20.28 -18.79 -8.53
CA GLN A 176 20.23 -19.77 -9.64
C GLN A 176 20.46 -21.18 -9.10
N LEU A 177 21.51 -21.38 -8.29
CA LEU A 177 21.80 -22.65 -7.63
C LEU A 177 20.65 -23.09 -6.72
N LYS A 178 20.11 -22.19 -5.90
CA LYS A 178 18.96 -22.45 -5.05
C LYS A 178 17.73 -22.87 -5.83
N TYR A 179 17.46 -22.26 -6.98
CA TYR A 179 16.32 -22.60 -7.82
C TYR A 179 16.49 -23.93 -8.52
N LEU A 180 17.72 -24.28 -8.91
CA LEU A 180 18.06 -25.57 -9.45
C LEU A 180 17.82 -26.70 -8.42
N LEU A 181 18.31 -26.50 -7.20
CA LEU A 181 18.18 -27.49 -6.12
C LEU A 181 16.79 -27.54 -5.48
N PHE A 182 16.09 -26.39 -5.40
CA PHE A 182 14.83 -26.23 -4.69
C PHE A 182 13.79 -25.46 -5.54
N PRO A 183 13.33 -26.00 -6.67
CA PRO A 183 12.47 -25.28 -7.64
C PRO A 183 11.14 -24.82 -7.05
N TRP A 184 10.64 -25.48 -5.99
CA TRP A 184 9.44 -25.04 -5.29
C TRP A 184 9.58 -23.69 -4.59
N THR A 185 10.80 -23.22 -4.32
CA THR A 185 11.05 -21.89 -3.71
C THR A 185 10.73 -20.74 -4.65
N LEU A 186 10.63 -21.00 -5.97
CA LEU A 186 10.17 -20.04 -6.99
C LEU A 186 8.68 -19.70 -6.86
N LYS A 187 7.89 -20.61 -6.29
CA LYS A 187 6.43 -20.46 -6.15
C LYS A 187 6.02 -19.66 -4.92
N ARG A 188 6.82 -18.69 -4.50
CA ARG A 188 6.53 -17.84 -3.34
C ARG A 188 6.18 -16.42 -3.76
N ALA A 189 4.96 -15.97 -3.40
CA ALA A 189 4.56 -14.57 -3.49
C ALA A 189 5.25 -13.77 -2.37
N GLY A 190 6.41 -13.18 -2.63
CA GLY A 190 7.17 -12.38 -1.68
C GLY A 190 7.39 -10.96 -2.18
N PHE A 191 7.48 -9.98 -1.26
CA PHE A 191 7.57 -8.54 -1.58
C PHE A 191 8.64 -8.20 -2.63
N LYS A 192 9.87 -8.67 -2.43
CA LYS A 192 10.98 -8.44 -3.38
C LYS A 192 10.79 -9.18 -4.70
N TYR A 193 10.21 -10.38 -4.61
CA TYR A 193 9.99 -11.24 -5.76
C TYR A 193 8.96 -10.67 -6.72
N SER A 194 7.82 -10.22 -6.17
CA SER A 194 6.75 -9.63 -6.98
C SER A 194 7.19 -8.32 -7.64
N GLN A 195 8.07 -7.52 -7.00
CA GLN A 195 8.66 -6.33 -7.64
C GLN A 195 9.62 -6.70 -8.77
N ALA A 196 10.47 -7.72 -8.57
CA ALA A 196 11.35 -8.22 -9.61
C ALA A 196 10.57 -8.78 -10.80
N HIS A 197 9.47 -9.50 -10.52
CA HIS A 197 8.56 -10.01 -11.55
C HIS A 197 7.87 -8.87 -12.32
N SER A 198 7.40 -7.82 -11.62
CA SER A 198 6.87 -6.60 -12.25
C SER A 198 7.89 -5.96 -13.22
N ALA A 199 9.15 -5.87 -12.80
CA ALA A 199 10.21 -5.32 -13.64
C ALA A 199 10.45 -6.17 -14.90
N GLN A 200 10.41 -7.49 -14.77
CA GLN A 200 10.58 -8.40 -15.92
C GLN A 200 9.45 -8.25 -16.94
N ILE A 201 8.20 -8.15 -16.47
CA ILE A 201 7.04 -7.86 -17.33
C ILE A 201 7.21 -6.50 -18.02
N ALA A 202 7.78 -5.51 -17.33
CA ALA A 202 8.11 -4.21 -17.92
C ALA A 202 9.32 -4.22 -18.89
N GLY A 203 9.97 -5.39 -19.11
CA GLY A 203 11.07 -5.55 -20.05
C GLY A 203 12.47 -5.44 -19.44
N PHE A 204 12.62 -5.30 -18.13
CA PHE A 204 13.92 -5.25 -17.46
C PHE A 204 14.55 -6.65 -17.40
N LYS A 205 15.82 -6.78 -17.85
CA LYS A 205 16.52 -8.07 -17.97
C LYS A 205 17.63 -8.27 -16.93
N GLU A 206 18.20 -7.20 -16.37
CA GLU A 206 19.38 -7.27 -15.49
C GLU A 206 19.08 -6.84 -14.06
N LYS A 207 18.36 -5.74 -13.89
CA LYS A 207 18.10 -5.10 -12.61
C LYS A 207 16.65 -4.62 -12.50
N TYR A 208 16.21 -4.39 -11.26
CA TYR A 208 14.92 -3.80 -10.96
C TYR A 208 15.06 -2.73 -9.88
N PHE A 209 14.16 -1.77 -9.88
CA PHE A 209 14.12 -0.74 -8.85
C PHE A 209 13.30 -1.24 -7.66
N LEU A 210 14.00 -1.64 -6.60
CA LEU A 210 13.37 -2.12 -5.36
C LEU A 210 12.94 -0.93 -4.52
N THR A 211 11.65 -0.80 -4.30
CA THR A 211 11.05 0.20 -3.40
C THR A 211 10.77 -0.40 -2.04
N HIS A 212 10.67 0.46 -1.02
CA HIS A 212 10.31 0.09 0.34
C HIS A 212 8.78 -0.03 0.53
N HIS A 213 8.36 -0.57 1.67
CA HIS A 213 6.93 -0.65 2.04
C HIS A 213 6.48 0.68 2.68
N LYS A 214 6.19 1.66 1.84
CA LYS A 214 5.85 3.04 2.20
C LYS A 214 4.69 3.56 1.36
N PRO A 215 4.08 4.71 1.71
CA PRO A 215 3.10 5.36 0.86
C PRO A 215 3.63 5.59 -0.56
N ARG A 216 2.78 5.38 -1.58
CA ARG A 216 3.17 5.25 -2.99
C ARG A 216 2.50 6.33 -3.83
N PRO A 217 3.26 7.31 -4.37
CA PRO A 217 2.74 8.26 -5.33
C PRO A 217 2.49 7.58 -6.68
N LEU A 218 1.28 7.74 -7.21
CA LEU A 218 0.80 7.04 -8.40
C LEU A 218 0.00 7.98 -9.30
N LEU A 219 -0.04 7.67 -10.60
CA LEU A 219 -0.92 8.31 -11.57
C LEU A 219 -1.99 7.31 -12.03
N LYS A 220 -3.25 7.76 -12.05
CA LYS A 220 -4.39 6.95 -12.49
C LYS A 220 -4.23 6.52 -13.95
N SER A 221 -3.75 7.41 -14.80
CA SER A 221 -3.49 7.14 -16.22
C SER A 221 -2.42 6.05 -16.43
N HIS A 222 -1.43 5.94 -15.55
CA HIS A 222 -0.44 4.88 -15.63
C HIS A 222 -1.04 3.48 -15.44
N PHE A 223 -2.02 3.33 -14.53
CA PHE A 223 -2.73 2.06 -14.37
C PHE A 223 -3.56 1.73 -15.59
N PHE A 224 -4.28 2.72 -16.12
CA PHE A 224 -5.08 2.53 -17.33
C PHE A 224 -4.21 2.11 -18.51
N ASN A 225 -3.14 2.86 -18.78
CA ASN A 225 -2.28 2.65 -19.94
C ASN A 225 -1.43 1.38 -19.87
N TYR A 226 -0.99 0.96 -18.66
CA TYR A 226 0.00 -0.10 -18.52
C TYR A 226 -0.56 -1.42 -17.99
N ILE A 227 -1.78 -1.44 -17.46
CA ILE A 227 -2.40 -2.63 -16.88
C ILE A 227 -3.75 -2.93 -17.53
N SER A 228 -4.63 -1.93 -17.66
CA SER A 228 -6.02 -2.13 -18.06
C SER A 228 -6.26 -2.04 -19.56
N ASN A 229 -5.23 -1.66 -20.32
CA ASN A 229 -5.34 -1.54 -21.78
C ASN A 229 -5.67 -2.88 -22.45
N GLU A 230 -5.12 -3.98 -21.94
CA GLU A 230 -5.41 -5.34 -22.41
C GLU A 230 -6.26 -6.10 -21.39
N LYS A 231 -7.54 -6.32 -21.72
CA LYS A 231 -8.51 -6.99 -20.83
C LYS A 231 -8.05 -8.38 -20.39
N LYS A 232 -7.36 -9.12 -21.24
CA LYS A 232 -6.84 -10.46 -20.93
C LYS A 232 -5.79 -10.39 -19.82
N ASP A 233 -4.85 -9.46 -19.91
CA ASP A 233 -3.77 -9.30 -18.93
C ASP A 233 -4.31 -8.84 -17.58
N LEU A 234 -5.31 -7.95 -17.60
CA LEU A 234 -6.03 -7.54 -16.40
C LEU A 234 -6.72 -8.74 -15.73
N ILE A 235 -7.46 -9.56 -16.48
CA ILE A 235 -8.13 -10.76 -15.96
C ILE A 235 -7.12 -11.73 -15.38
N ASP A 236 -5.99 -11.97 -16.05
CA ASP A 236 -4.93 -12.85 -15.58
C ASP A 236 -4.32 -12.39 -14.26
N GLN A 237 -4.33 -11.09 -14.00
CA GLN A 237 -3.86 -10.50 -12.76
C GLN A 237 -4.92 -10.57 -11.63
N ILE A 238 -6.20 -10.29 -11.92
CA ILE A 238 -7.25 -10.15 -10.89
C ILE A 238 -8.01 -11.44 -10.57
N LYS A 239 -7.86 -12.50 -11.34
CA LYS A 239 -8.57 -13.79 -11.15
C LYS A 239 -8.23 -14.52 -9.85
N TYR A 240 -7.14 -14.14 -9.17
CA TYR A 240 -6.68 -14.81 -7.96
C TYR A 240 -7.35 -14.22 -6.71
N ARG A 241 -8.21 -15.01 -6.06
CA ARG A 241 -8.86 -14.62 -4.78
C ARG A 241 -7.87 -14.52 -3.61
N PHE A 242 -6.81 -15.30 -3.68
CA PHE A 242 -5.69 -15.29 -2.74
C PHE A 242 -4.39 -14.96 -3.47
N ARG A 243 -3.36 -14.49 -2.72
CA ARG A 243 -2.06 -14.16 -3.33
C ARG A 243 -1.45 -15.34 -4.06
N ASN A 244 -1.06 -15.12 -5.30
CA ASN A 244 -0.43 -16.11 -6.15
C ASN A 244 0.94 -15.63 -6.61
N TYR A 245 1.92 -16.55 -6.74
CA TYR A 245 3.27 -16.22 -7.18
C TYR A 245 3.35 -15.74 -8.64
N LYS A 246 2.34 -16.04 -9.43
CA LYS A 246 2.23 -15.56 -10.82
C LYS A 246 1.84 -14.09 -10.92
N GLN A 247 1.33 -13.50 -9.83
CA GLN A 247 0.96 -12.10 -9.80
C GLN A 247 2.20 -11.20 -9.66
N TYR A 248 2.10 -10.04 -10.24
CA TYR A 248 3.02 -8.93 -10.06
C TYR A 248 2.42 -7.88 -9.12
N TYR A 249 3.22 -6.95 -8.61
CA TYR A 249 2.71 -5.75 -7.94
C TYR A 249 2.40 -4.68 -8.98
N SER A 250 1.13 -4.28 -9.06
CA SER A 250 0.62 -3.33 -10.06
C SER A 250 1.36 -1.99 -9.98
N TYR A 251 1.55 -1.43 -8.78
CA TYR A 251 2.33 -0.21 -8.61
C TYR A 251 3.78 -0.35 -9.11
N SER A 252 4.38 -1.50 -8.89
CA SER A 252 5.76 -1.73 -9.32
C SER A 252 5.86 -1.90 -10.85
N LEU A 253 4.85 -2.53 -11.48
CA LEU A 253 4.77 -2.62 -12.93
C LEU A 253 4.63 -1.24 -13.56
N VAL A 254 3.69 -0.42 -13.08
CA VAL A 254 3.47 0.92 -13.62
C VAL A 254 4.71 1.81 -13.45
N TRP A 255 5.42 1.70 -12.32
CA TRP A 255 6.66 2.43 -12.12
C TRP A 255 7.78 1.97 -13.06
N HIS A 256 7.97 0.66 -13.27
CA HIS A 256 8.98 0.18 -14.21
C HIS A 256 8.65 0.56 -15.66
N LYS A 257 7.38 0.54 -16.06
CA LYS A 257 6.95 1.07 -17.35
C LYS A 257 7.20 2.58 -17.46
N ALA A 258 6.89 3.33 -16.39
CA ALA A 258 7.14 4.77 -16.32
C ALA A 258 8.65 5.11 -16.33
N ILE A 259 9.52 4.27 -15.76
CA ILE A 259 10.99 4.41 -15.88
C ILE A 259 11.41 4.30 -17.35
N ASN A 260 10.91 3.30 -18.08
CA ASN A 260 11.22 3.15 -19.51
C ASN A 260 10.75 4.35 -20.33
N ASN A 261 9.63 4.97 -19.97
CA ASN A 261 9.04 6.13 -20.64
C ASN A 261 9.52 7.47 -20.06
N GLN A 262 10.50 7.47 -19.16
CA GLN A 262 11.06 8.67 -18.50
C GLN A 262 10.01 9.54 -17.80
N SER A 263 8.89 8.94 -17.36
CA SER A 263 7.77 9.59 -16.67
C SER A 263 7.74 9.28 -15.16
N LEU A 264 8.91 9.01 -14.57
CA LEU A 264 9.09 8.76 -13.14
C LEU A 264 10.42 9.36 -12.66
N ILE A 265 10.41 9.98 -11.49
CA ILE A 265 11.60 10.50 -10.83
C ILE A 265 12.05 9.51 -9.75
N LEU A 266 13.29 9.04 -9.86
CA LEU A 266 13.88 8.11 -8.89
C LEU A 266 14.71 8.88 -7.85
N LYS A 267 14.54 8.51 -6.58
CA LYS A 267 15.37 8.98 -5.46
C LYS A 267 15.98 7.79 -4.72
N GLU A 268 17.20 7.89 -4.27
CA GLU A 268 17.86 6.88 -3.41
C GLU A 268 17.84 7.27 -1.94
N ASN A 269 16.97 8.18 -1.53
CA ASN A 269 16.89 8.70 -0.17
C ASN A 269 16.14 7.74 0.76
N ASN A 270 16.54 7.74 2.03
CA ASN A 270 15.85 7.01 3.09
C ASN A 270 14.89 7.96 3.82
N ASP A 271 13.67 8.07 3.32
CA ASP A 271 12.58 8.90 3.84
C ASP A 271 11.56 8.10 4.69
N LEU A 272 11.90 6.85 4.99
CA LEU A 272 11.06 5.88 5.68
C LEU A 272 11.77 5.29 6.91
N LEU A 273 11.06 5.19 8.02
CA LEU A 273 11.37 4.29 9.12
C LEU A 273 10.55 3.00 8.97
N GLU A 274 11.22 1.89 8.74
CA GLU A 274 10.60 0.55 8.66
C GLU A 274 10.84 -0.24 9.95
N ILE A 275 9.77 -0.71 10.59
CA ILE A 275 9.82 -1.56 11.79
C ILE A 275 9.14 -2.88 11.46
N HIS A 276 9.94 -3.89 11.14
CA HIS A 276 9.46 -5.24 10.88
C HIS A 276 9.41 -6.06 12.17
N ARG A 277 8.27 -6.74 12.40
CA ARG A 277 8.10 -7.71 13.50
C ARG A 277 8.49 -7.12 14.86
N PRO A 278 7.83 -6.05 15.34
CA PRO A 278 8.12 -5.41 16.61
C PRO A 278 8.15 -6.39 17.79
N HIS A 279 7.30 -7.44 17.77
CA HIS A 279 7.27 -8.53 18.76
C HIS A 279 8.59 -9.34 18.84
N LYS A 280 9.44 -9.32 17.80
CA LYS A 280 10.74 -10.03 17.80
C LYS A 280 11.91 -9.15 18.20
N ILE A 281 11.87 -7.88 17.85
CA ILE A 281 12.98 -6.95 18.14
C ILE A 281 12.87 -6.35 19.55
N GLY A 282 11.72 -6.51 20.20
CA GLY A 282 11.43 -6.00 21.54
C GLY A 282 11.04 -4.52 21.57
N PHE A 283 10.11 -4.19 22.48
CA PHE A 283 9.51 -2.86 22.51
C PHE A 283 10.51 -1.74 22.81
N LYS A 284 11.51 -1.97 23.72
CA LYS A 284 12.55 -0.98 24.00
C LYS A 284 13.28 -0.52 22.73
N LYS A 285 13.57 -1.47 21.84
CA LYS A 285 14.19 -1.17 20.54
C LYS A 285 13.25 -0.42 19.63
N VAL A 286 11.95 -0.79 19.60
CA VAL A 286 10.93 -0.08 18.83
C VAL A 286 10.85 1.39 19.25
N ILE A 287 10.66 1.68 20.54
CA ILE A 287 10.58 3.03 21.07
C ILE A 287 11.87 3.82 20.82
N SER A 288 13.04 3.19 20.99
CA SER A 288 14.33 3.83 20.68
C SER A 288 14.42 4.23 19.21
N LEU A 289 13.93 3.41 18.27
CA LEU A 289 13.90 3.73 16.84
C LEU A 289 12.93 4.86 16.53
N LEU A 290 11.74 4.86 17.15
CA LEU A 290 10.75 5.92 17.00
C LEU A 290 11.30 7.26 17.49
N ASN A 291 11.84 7.32 18.69
CA ASN A 291 12.39 8.55 19.30
C ASN A 291 13.62 9.06 18.53
N LYS A 292 14.53 8.17 18.12
CA LYS A 292 15.71 8.57 17.33
C LYS A 292 15.32 9.25 16.01
N ASN A 293 14.20 8.85 15.41
CA ASN A 293 13.75 9.44 14.15
C ASN A 293 12.95 10.74 14.33
N GLU A 294 12.64 11.17 15.56
CA GLU A 294 12.00 12.46 15.79
C GLU A 294 12.86 13.64 15.33
N SER A 295 14.17 13.56 15.54
CA SER A 295 15.13 14.57 15.11
C SER A 295 15.59 14.45 13.65
N ASN A 296 15.30 13.30 12.98
CA ASN A 296 15.72 13.08 11.60
C ASN A 296 14.72 13.68 10.60
N ASN A 297 14.93 14.90 10.15
CA ASN A 297 14.02 15.61 9.26
C ASN A 297 13.83 14.99 7.87
N SER A 298 14.69 14.07 7.43
CA SER A 298 14.55 13.39 6.13
C SER A 298 13.49 12.27 6.17
N VAL A 299 13.17 11.72 7.35
CA VAL A 299 12.21 10.62 7.51
C VAL A 299 10.84 11.21 7.83
N PHE A 300 9.90 11.08 6.91
CA PHE A 300 8.51 11.53 7.08
C PHE A 300 7.49 10.41 7.08
N ALA A 301 7.87 9.21 6.64
CA ALA A 301 6.99 8.04 6.62
C ALA A 301 7.45 6.99 7.64
N LEU A 302 6.49 6.25 8.19
CA LEU A 302 6.68 5.14 9.11
C LEU A 302 5.87 3.95 8.62
N ASN A 303 6.47 2.75 8.65
CA ASN A 303 5.78 1.50 8.48
C ASN A 303 6.05 0.59 9.68
N ILE A 304 4.99 0.10 10.33
CA ILE A 304 5.11 -0.87 11.43
C ILE A 304 4.27 -2.09 11.09
N GLN A 305 4.92 -3.20 10.79
CA GLN A 305 4.24 -4.43 10.38
C GLN A 305 4.01 -5.37 11.56
N SER A 306 2.87 -6.07 11.56
CA SER A 306 2.54 -7.13 12.53
C SER A 306 2.41 -6.61 13.96
N LEU A 307 1.74 -5.49 14.16
CA LEU A 307 1.38 -4.97 15.49
C LEU A 307 0.46 -5.93 16.26
N ASP A 308 -0.35 -6.69 15.55
CA ASP A 308 -1.26 -7.72 16.09
C ASP A 308 -0.53 -8.87 16.82
N LEU A 309 0.78 -9.03 16.62
CA LEU A 309 1.61 -10.03 17.30
C LEU A 309 2.32 -9.49 18.55
N VAL A 310 2.20 -8.20 18.83
CA VAL A 310 2.81 -7.58 20.00
C VAL A 310 1.92 -7.87 21.23
N ASN A 311 2.54 -8.14 22.37
CA ASN A 311 1.78 -8.33 23.61
C ASN A 311 1.03 -7.04 24.00
N SER A 312 -0.03 -7.17 24.78
CA SER A 312 -0.97 -6.07 25.07
C SER A 312 -0.31 -4.85 25.73
N THR A 313 0.68 -5.04 26.59
CA THR A 313 1.37 -3.95 27.29
C THR A 313 2.24 -3.14 26.32
N ASP A 314 3.07 -3.80 25.54
CA ASP A 314 3.95 -3.16 24.57
C ASP A 314 3.15 -2.55 23.44
N LEU A 315 2.07 -3.21 22.99
CA LEU A 315 1.15 -2.68 22.00
C LEU A 315 0.55 -1.35 22.45
N LYS A 316 0.05 -1.28 23.68
CA LYS A 316 -0.51 -0.05 24.24
C LYS A 316 0.49 1.10 24.16
N ILE A 317 1.75 0.88 24.52
CA ILE A 317 2.79 1.92 24.47
C ILE A 317 3.02 2.41 23.03
N ILE A 318 3.08 1.49 22.06
CA ILE A 318 3.25 1.85 20.65
C ILE A 318 2.03 2.63 20.13
N LEU A 319 0.82 2.19 20.48
CA LEU A 319 -0.41 2.89 20.08
C LEU A 319 -0.54 4.27 20.74
N ASP A 320 -0.12 4.43 22.00
CA ASP A 320 -0.09 5.72 22.69
C ASP A 320 0.92 6.69 22.04
N TRP A 321 2.06 6.17 21.58
CA TRP A 321 3.00 6.95 20.77
C TRP A 321 2.37 7.42 19.45
N LEU A 322 1.72 6.50 18.71
CA LEU A 322 1.01 6.85 17.46
C LEU A 322 -0.10 7.87 17.73
N LYS A 323 -0.88 7.69 18.79
CA LYS A 323 -1.94 8.61 19.20
C LYS A 323 -1.39 10.01 19.47
N THR A 324 -0.29 10.10 20.21
CA THR A 324 0.38 11.38 20.50
C THR A 324 0.90 12.02 19.20
N LYS A 325 1.55 11.25 18.35
CA LYS A 325 2.13 11.71 17.09
C LYS A 325 1.08 12.23 16.12
N THR A 326 -0.04 11.51 16.00
CA THR A 326 -1.13 11.83 15.07
C THR A 326 -2.22 12.72 15.68
N LYS A 327 -2.06 13.16 16.94
CA LYS A 327 -3.02 14.04 17.62
C LYS A 327 -3.27 15.30 16.80
N ILE A 328 -4.54 15.53 16.47
CA ILE A 328 -5.03 16.70 15.73
C ILE A 328 -6.41 17.06 16.25
N ASN A 329 -6.73 18.36 16.27
CA ASN A 329 -8.07 18.83 16.62
C ASN A 329 -8.96 18.75 15.37
N LEU A 330 -9.89 17.80 15.37
CA LEU A 330 -10.82 17.53 14.27
C LEU A 330 -12.24 18.06 14.54
N LYS A 331 -12.52 18.44 15.80
CA LYS A 331 -13.81 18.99 16.25
C LYS A 331 -13.85 20.50 16.19
#